data_bcf87e3debfa03f3de0e4d4db1d32281
#
_entry.id   bcf87e3debfa03f3de0e4d4db1d32281
#
_cell.length_a   1.000
_cell.length_b   1.000
_cell.length_c   1.000
_cell.angle_alpha   90.00
_cell.angle_beta   90.00
_cell.angle_gamma   90.00
#
_symmetry.space_group_name_H-M   'P 1'
#
loop_
_entity.id
_entity.type
_entity.pdbx_description
1 polymer ?
#
loop_
_entity_poly.entity_id
_entity_poly.type
_entity_poly.pdbx_seq_one_letter_code
_entity_poly.pdbx_strand_id
1 'polypeptide(L)'
;SQKEKEDIATWIDADAANLKEFISLRKSYDAFIWQDTGVFSKKTKKTISLHPVTQRILRIAAVFVVAFGLSYAMIQVLQKEDIEMQTVYVPAGQRTLVTLADGTTVWVNGKSTLTFPSHFSSRTRTVELDGEAYFDVRKNPEKQFIVSTAHQSAIKVLGTKFNVKAYKEADEVITTLVEGKVNFEFNNASQQPQYIVMAPGQKLVYYSQNGKTELYTT
;
A
#
# COMPACT_ATOMS: atom_id res chain seq x y z
N SER A 1 -75.48 15.79 -9.57
CA SER A 1 -76.18 15.17 -8.40
C SER A 1 -75.87 13.68 -8.37
N GLN A 2 -76.20 12.99 -7.29
CA GLN A 2 -75.97 11.53 -7.17
C GLN A 2 -76.81 10.78 -8.22
N LYS A 3 -78.04 11.26 -8.48
CA LYS A 3 -78.90 10.67 -9.52
C LYS A 3 -78.33 10.76 -10.93
N GLU A 4 -77.65 11.83 -11.31
CA GLU A 4 -77.02 12.00 -12.60
C GLU A 4 -75.86 11.03 -12.79
N LYS A 5 -75.18 10.67 -11.73
CA LYS A 5 -74.05 9.69 -11.79
C LYS A 5 -74.56 8.27 -12.03
N GLU A 6 -75.70 7.92 -11.42
CA GLU A 6 -76.36 6.64 -11.59
C GLU A 6 -76.99 6.53 -12.99
N ASP A 7 -77.59 7.60 -13.51
CA ASP A 7 -78.10 7.65 -14.87
C ASP A 7 -76.98 7.49 -15.94
N ILE A 8 -75.81 8.14 -15.73
CA ILE A 8 -74.65 8.00 -16.60
C ILE A 8 -74.08 6.58 -16.51
N ALA A 9 -73.99 5.98 -15.33
CA ALA A 9 -73.50 4.59 -15.19
C ALA A 9 -74.42 3.61 -15.92
N THR A 10 -75.77 3.75 -15.76
CA THR A 10 -76.75 2.92 -16.44
C THR A 10 -76.68 3.08 -17.95
N TRP A 11 -76.43 4.29 -18.47
CA TRP A 11 -76.25 4.53 -19.91
C TRP A 11 -74.95 3.93 -20.45
N ILE A 12 -73.86 3.98 -19.69
CA ILE A 12 -72.57 3.37 -20.09
C ILE A 12 -72.70 1.86 -20.15
N ASP A 13 -73.39 1.22 -19.22
CA ASP A 13 -73.53 -0.25 -19.15
C ASP A 13 -74.58 -0.80 -20.16
N ALA A 14 -75.42 0.06 -20.77
CA ALA A 14 -76.42 -0.33 -21.73
C ALA A 14 -75.87 -0.76 -23.10
N ASP A 15 -74.74 -0.21 -23.56
CA ASP A 15 -74.10 -0.58 -24.86
C ASP A 15 -72.58 -0.25 -24.84
N ALA A 16 -71.77 -1.14 -25.43
CA ALA A 16 -70.35 -0.94 -25.60
C ALA A 16 -69.99 0.31 -26.45
N ALA A 17 -70.91 0.77 -27.32
CA ALA A 17 -70.77 2.02 -28.06
C ALA A 17 -70.81 3.23 -27.13
N ASN A 18 -71.68 3.24 -26.10
CA ASN A 18 -71.82 4.30 -25.11
C ASN A 18 -70.55 4.46 -24.26
N LEU A 19 -69.89 3.33 -23.92
CA LEU A 19 -68.62 3.36 -23.19
C LEU A 19 -67.51 4.02 -24.03
N LYS A 20 -67.44 3.70 -25.35
CA LYS A 20 -66.47 4.34 -26.26
C LYS A 20 -66.69 5.84 -26.40
N GLU A 21 -67.95 6.24 -26.52
CA GLU A 21 -68.34 7.64 -26.60
C GLU A 21 -68.00 8.40 -25.32
N PHE A 22 -68.32 7.83 -24.15
CA PHE A 22 -67.93 8.39 -22.85
C PHE A 22 -66.43 8.59 -22.69
N ILE A 23 -65.63 7.58 -23.06
CA ILE A 23 -64.17 7.66 -23.02
C ILE A 23 -63.66 8.74 -23.96
N SER A 24 -64.26 8.89 -25.16
CA SER A 24 -63.84 9.92 -26.12
C SER A 24 -64.15 11.34 -25.64
N LEU A 25 -65.36 11.53 -25.07
CA LEU A 25 -65.76 12.80 -24.47
C LEU A 25 -64.87 13.16 -23.27
N ARG A 26 -64.60 12.19 -22.40
CA ARG A 26 -63.71 12.38 -21.25
C ARG A 26 -62.30 12.75 -21.67
N LYS A 27 -61.73 12.09 -22.68
CA LYS A 27 -60.40 12.45 -23.24
C LYS A 27 -60.37 13.87 -23.79
N SER A 28 -61.44 14.27 -24.49
CA SER A 28 -61.54 15.62 -25.03
C SER A 28 -61.68 16.68 -23.93
N TYR A 29 -62.43 16.37 -22.88
CA TYR A 29 -62.62 17.22 -21.71
C TYR A 29 -61.33 17.36 -20.90
N ASP A 30 -60.66 16.26 -20.62
CA ASP A 30 -59.36 16.24 -19.96
C ASP A 30 -58.32 17.02 -20.76
N ALA A 31 -58.28 16.85 -22.10
CA ALA A 31 -57.37 17.61 -22.98
C ALA A 31 -57.65 19.13 -22.90
N PHE A 32 -58.92 19.53 -22.85
CA PHE A 32 -59.30 20.93 -22.74
C PHE A 32 -58.92 21.53 -21.38
N ILE A 33 -59.15 20.83 -20.26
CA ILE A 33 -58.77 21.27 -18.91
C ILE A 33 -57.26 21.37 -18.74
N TRP A 34 -56.51 20.39 -19.29
CA TRP A 34 -55.04 20.38 -19.21
C TRP A 34 -54.37 21.42 -20.14
N GLN A 35 -55.07 21.87 -21.18
CA GLN A 35 -54.58 22.93 -22.06
C GLN A 35 -54.66 24.31 -21.42
N ASP A 36 -55.70 24.54 -20.54
CA ASP A 36 -55.92 25.84 -19.94
C ASP A 36 -55.22 26.04 -18.58
N THR A 37 -54.82 24.94 -17.92
CA THR A 37 -54.00 25.00 -16.73
C THR A 37 -52.51 25.00 -17.11
N GLY A 38 -51.96 26.14 -17.44
CA GLY A 38 -50.54 26.38 -17.77
C GLY A 38 -49.56 26.04 -16.64
N VAL A 39 -49.76 24.91 -15.94
CA VAL A 39 -48.98 24.46 -14.76
C VAL A 39 -47.78 23.60 -15.14
N PHE A 40 -47.63 23.18 -16.39
CA PHE A 40 -46.33 22.65 -16.82
C PHE A 40 -45.40 23.79 -17.22
N SER A 41 -44.96 24.56 -16.20
CA SER A 41 -43.73 25.32 -16.33
C SER A 41 -42.64 24.36 -16.73
N LYS A 42 -42.29 24.32 -18.01
CA LYS A 42 -41.01 23.76 -18.43
C LYS A 42 -39.95 24.39 -17.56
N LYS A 43 -39.44 23.66 -16.55
CA LYS A 43 -38.19 24.02 -15.89
C LYS A 43 -37.17 24.13 -17.00
N THR A 44 -37.03 25.30 -17.54
CA THR A 44 -35.88 25.64 -18.38
C THR A 44 -34.66 25.42 -17.52
N LYS A 45 -33.93 24.33 -17.78
CA LYS A 45 -32.60 24.17 -17.25
C LYS A 45 -31.87 25.46 -17.62
N LYS A 46 -31.62 26.32 -16.64
CA LYS A 46 -30.77 27.50 -16.81
C LYS A 46 -29.40 26.93 -17.22
N THR A 47 -29.18 26.77 -18.49
CA THR A 47 -27.84 26.55 -19.04
C THR A 47 -27.09 27.83 -18.74
N ILE A 48 -26.20 27.78 -17.75
CA ILE A 48 -25.25 28.86 -17.48
C ILE A 48 -24.37 28.92 -18.72
N SER A 49 -24.76 29.78 -19.63
CA SER A 49 -23.94 30.13 -20.80
C SER A 49 -22.77 30.97 -20.29
N LEU A 50 -21.66 30.27 -20.03
CA LEU A 50 -20.40 30.95 -19.71
C LEU A 50 -20.02 31.81 -20.92
N HIS A 51 -19.67 33.05 -20.65
CA HIS A 51 -19.17 34.00 -21.67
C HIS A 51 -18.03 33.34 -22.46
N PRO A 52 -17.93 33.50 -23.79
CA PRO A 52 -16.90 32.80 -24.60
C PRO A 52 -15.47 33.07 -24.14
N VAL A 53 -15.21 34.23 -23.52
CA VAL A 53 -13.91 34.54 -22.91
C VAL A 53 -13.64 33.67 -21.68
N THR A 54 -14.64 33.48 -20.81
CA THR A 54 -14.48 32.61 -19.61
C THR A 54 -14.29 31.14 -19.98
N GLN A 55 -14.92 30.68 -21.06
CA GLN A 55 -14.70 29.30 -21.57
C GLN A 55 -13.27 29.12 -22.11
N ARG A 56 -12.70 30.15 -22.78
CA ARG A 56 -11.31 30.10 -23.24
C ARG A 56 -10.33 30.08 -22.05
N ILE A 57 -10.56 30.92 -21.05
CA ILE A 57 -9.73 30.96 -19.83
C ILE A 57 -9.79 29.61 -19.11
N LEU A 58 -10.98 29.02 -18.96
CA LEU A 58 -11.15 27.69 -18.32
C LEU A 58 -10.42 26.57 -19.08
N ARG A 59 -10.45 26.61 -20.44
CA ARG A 59 -9.70 25.61 -21.24
C ARG A 59 -8.19 25.75 -21.06
N ILE A 60 -7.68 26.99 -21.05
CA ILE A 60 -6.27 27.27 -20.83
C ILE A 60 -5.87 26.83 -19.41
N ALA A 61 -6.66 27.20 -18.39
CA ALA A 61 -6.42 26.76 -17.01
C ALA A 61 -6.42 25.23 -16.87
N ALA A 62 -7.34 24.51 -17.53
CA ALA A 62 -7.38 23.06 -17.54
C ALA A 62 -6.11 22.45 -18.14
N VAL A 63 -5.58 23.01 -19.23
CA VAL A 63 -4.31 22.56 -19.83
C VAL A 63 -3.15 22.74 -18.86
N PHE A 64 -3.08 23.90 -18.17
CA PHE A 64 -2.04 24.11 -17.15
C PHE A 64 -2.14 23.14 -15.98
N VAL A 65 -3.36 22.85 -15.47
CA VAL A 65 -3.57 21.88 -14.40
C VAL A 65 -3.10 20.48 -14.83
N VAL A 66 -3.45 20.06 -16.04
CA VAL A 66 -3.01 18.75 -16.58
C VAL A 66 -1.49 18.72 -16.79
N ALA A 67 -0.91 19.78 -17.37
CA ALA A 67 0.53 19.88 -17.59
C ALA A 67 1.31 19.87 -16.26
N PHE A 68 0.83 20.61 -15.25
CA PHE A 68 1.43 20.63 -13.91
C PHE A 68 1.30 19.28 -13.20
N GLY A 69 0.12 18.63 -13.31
CA GLY A 69 -0.12 17.30 -12.78
C GLY A 69 0.79 16.24 -13.41
N LEU A 70 0.94 16.26 -14.73
CA LEU A 70 1.84 15.36 -15.45
C LEU A 70 3.32 15.63 -15.12
N SER A 71 3.73 16.90 -15.04
CA SER A 71 5.08 17.29 -14.65
C SER A 71 5.40 16.84 -13.22
N TYR A 72 4.48 17.02 -12.28
CA TYR A 72 4.62 16.55 -10.89
C TYR A 72 4.72 15.03 -10.83
N ALA A 73 3.85 14.31 -11.54
CA ALA A 73 3.90 12.86 -11.62
C ALA A 73 5.22 12.36 -12.24
N MET A 74 5.70 13.05 -13.28
CA MET A 74 6.98 12.73 -13.93
C MET A 74 8.17 12.94 -13.00
N ILE A 75 8.19 14.03 -12.24
CA ILE A 75 9.21 14.30 -11.21
C ILE A 75 9.21 13.19 -10.16
N GLN A 76 8.06 12.75 -9.68
CA GLN A 76 7.94 11.65 -8.70
C GLN A 76 8.47 10.31 -9.25
N VAL A 77 8.27 10.05 -10.54
CA VAL A 77 8.80 8.83 -11.20
C VAL A 77 10.30 8.91 -11.44
N LEU A 78 10.81 10.11 -11.79
CA LEU A 78 12.23 10.34 -12.06
C LEU A 78 13.06 10.49 -10.77
N GLN A 79 12.47 10.85 -9.63
CA GLN A 79 13.11 10.87 -8.32
C GLN A 79 13.23 9.45 -7.72
N LYS A 80 13.50 8.41 -8.53
CA LYS A 80 14.12 7.21 -7.99
C LYS A 80 15.52 7.62 -7.53
N GLU A 81 15.70 7.77 -6.22
CA GLU A 81 17.04 7.85 -5.64
C GLU A 81 17.79 6.60 -6.10
N ASP A 82 18.82 6.78 -6.89
CA ASP A 82 19.78 5.71 -7.19
C ASP A 82 20.48 5.39 -5.87
N ILE A 83 19.99 4.34 -5.21
CA ILE A 83 20.55 3.85 -3.95
C ILE A 83 21.88 3.17 -4.31
N GLU A 84 22.98 3.90 -4.10
CA GLU A 84 24.31 3.37 -4.29
C GLU A 84 24.62 2.35 -3.18
N MET A 85 24.96 1.12 -3.56
CA MET A 85 25.35 0.07 -2.63
C MET A 85 26.84 0.19 -2.33
N GLN A 86 27.16 0.23 -1.03
CA GLN A 86 28.53 0.25 -0.51
C GLN A 86 28.88 -1.14 0.02
N THR A 87 30.12 -1.58 -0.23
CA THR A 87 30.61 -2.87 0.24
C THR A 87 31.91 -2.67 1.01
N VAL A 88 31.94 -3.19 2.25
CA VAL A 88 33.11 -3.21 3.11
C VAL A 88 33.57 -4.66 3.28
N TYR A 89 34.76 -4.96 2.82
CA TYR A 89 35.43 -6.24 3.06
C TYR A 89 36.49 -6.09 4.14
N VAL A 90 36.51 -6.99 5.12
CA VAL A 90 37.48 -7.02 6.23
C VAL A 90 38.40 -8.27 6.08
N PRO A 91 39.71 -8.09 5.84
CA PRO A 91 40.63 -9.21 5.74
C PRO A 91 40.72 -10.04 7.04
N ALA A 92 41.31 -11.26 6.89
CA ALA A 92 41.53 -12.12 8.05
C ALA A 92 42.40 -11.43 9.11
N GLY A 93 42.07 -11.61 10.38
CA GLY A 93 42.78 -11.07 11.52
C GLY A 93 42.55 -9.58 11.78
N GLN A 94 41.69 -8.93 11.01
CA GLN A 94 41.32 -7.53 11.21
C GLN A 94 39.85 -7.41 11.69
N ARG A 95 39.51 -6.24 12.20
CA ARG A 95 38.13 -5.85 12.57
C ARG A 95 37.91 -4.39 12.18
N THR A 96 36.76 -4.04 11.70
CA THR A 96 36.42 -2.68 11.27
C THR A 96 35.11 -2.25 11.90
N LEU A 97 35.05 -0.99 12.33
CA LEU A 97 33.81 -0.34 12.75
C LEU A 97 33.24 0.45 11.59
N VAL A 98 31.97 0.18 11.26
CA VAL A 98 31.21 0.87 10.23
C VAL A 98 30.05 1.59 10.91
N THR A 99 29.85 2.88 10.61
CA THR A 99 28.67 3.63 11.03
C THR A 99 27.77 3.84 9.82
N LEU A 100 26.55 3.34 9.89
CA LEU A 100 25.56 3.42 8.82
C LEU A 100 24.85 4.78 8.83
N ALA A 101 24.14 5.11 7.75
CA ALA A 101 23.45 6.39 7.57
C ALA A 101 22.35 6.69 8.64
N ASP A 102 21.79 5.65 9.26
CA ASP A 102 20.81 5.79 10.35
C ASP A 102 21.45 5.97 11.74
N GLY A 103 22.77 5.90 11.83
CA GLY A 103 23.53 5.95 13.07
C GLY A 103 23.68 4.59 13.77
N THR A 104 23.30 3.49 13.13
CA THR A 104 23.62 2.13 13.56
C THR A 104 25.13 1.91 13.44
N THR A 105 25.74 1.27 14.44
CA THR A 105 27.15 0.88 14.41
C THR A 105 27.29 -0.62 14.26
N VAL A 106 28.25 -1.02 13.40
CA VAL A 106 28.49 -2.42 13.06
C VAL A 106 29.99 -2.71 13.21
N TRP A 107 30.37 -3.62 14.09
CA TRP A 107 31.72 -4.17 14.16
C TRP A 107 31.80 -5.39 13.26
N VAL A 108 32.40 -5.22 12.10
CA VAL A 108 32.59 -6.28 11.10
C VAL A 108 33.87 -7.05 11.43
N ASN A 109 33.76 -8.35 11.61
CA ASN A 109 34.88 -9.24 11.98
C ASN A 109 35.73 -9.66 10.76
N GLY A 110 36.83 -10.35 10.98
CA GLY A 110 37.75 -10.79 9.90
C GLY A 110 37.08 -11.78 8.92
N LYS A 111 37.51 -11.76 7.65
CA LYS A 111 36.95 -12.54 6.54
C LYS A 111 35.47 -12.30 6.29
N SER A 112 34.98 -11.08 6.57
CA SER A 112 33.58 -10.74 6.43
C SER A 112 33.36 -9.61 5.43
N THR A 113 32.22 -9.66 4.77
CA THR A 113 31.75 -8.65 3.82
C THR A 113 30.42 -8.11 4.31
N LEU A 114 30.32 -6.79 4.47
CA LEU A 114 29.08 -6.08 4.78
C LEU A 114 28.70 -5.20 3.59
N THR A 115 27.52 -5.42 3.02
CA THR A 115 26.97 -4.61 1.92
C THR A 115 25.74 -3.85 2.42
N PHE A 116 25.71 -2.56 2.20
CA PHE A 116 24.64 -1.68 2.68
C PHE A 116 24.46 -0.48 1.73
N PRO A 117 23.25 0.10 1.67
CA PRO A 117 22.98 1.27 0.83
C PRO A 117 23.55 2.54 1.45
N SER A 118 23.96 3.50 0.61
CA SER A 118 24.37 4.85 1.04
C SER A 118 23.28 5.56 1.86
N HIS A 119 22.02 5.30 1.53
CA HIS A 119 20.82 5.74 2.25
C HIS A 119 19.79 4.63 2.32
N PHE A 120 19.15 4.47 3.46
CA PHE A 120 18.10 3.47 3.60
C PHE A 120 16.79 3.94 2.97
N SER A 121 16.07 3.03 2.30
CA SER A 121 14.74 3.29 1.73
C SER A 121 13.77 3.84 2.78
N SER A 122 12.62 4.35 2.36
CA SER A 122 11.62 4.87 3.30
C SER A 122 11.00 3.78 4.20
N ARG A 123 11.00 2.52 3.77
CA ARG A 123 10.28 1.41 4.43
C ARG A 123 11.14 0.56 5.35
N THR A 124 12.38 0.25 4.95
CA THR A 124 13.27 -0.67 5.67
C THR A 124 14.69 -0.18 5.68
N ARG A 125 15.50 -0.73 6.60
CA ARG A 125 16.95 -0.54 6.70
C ARG A 125 17.60 -1.91 6.48
N THR A 126 17.87 -2.24 5.22
CA THR A 126 18.38 -3.58 4.86
C THR A 126 19.88 -3.53 4.59
N VAL A 127 20.61 -4.49 5.16
CA VAL A 127 22.03 -4.75 4.92
C VAL A 127 22.22 -6.24 4.61
N GLU A 128 23.30 -6.57 3.92
CA GLU A 128 23.69 -7.96 3.62
C GLU A 128 24.98 -8.28 4.32
N LEU A 129 25.03 -9.45 4.96
CA LEU A 129 26.22 -9.94 5.66
C LEU A 129 26.63 -11.31 5.12
N ASP A 130 27.90 -11.40 4.70
CA ASP A 130 28.64 -12.64 4.53
C ASP A 130 29.82 -12.64 5.50
N GLY A 131 29.75 -13.44 6.56
CA GLY A 131 30.73 -13.44 7.61
C GLY A 131 30.16 -13.22 9.00
N GLU A 132 30.92 -12.54 9.86
CA GLU A 132 30.52 -12.26 11.25
C GLU A 132 30.55 -10.76 11.54
N ALA A 133 29.46 -10.27 12.17
CA ALA A 133 29.40 -8.89 12.64
C ALA A 133 28.55 -8.75 13.90
N TYR A 134 28.93 -7.80 14.74
CA TYR A 134 28.15 -7.35 15.88
C TYR A 134 27.46 -6.04 15.53
N PHE A 135 26.16 -6.00 15.75
CA PHE A 135 25.30 -4.87 15.44
C PHE A 135 24.80 -4.18 16.72
N ASP A 136 24.98 -2.87 16.81
CA ASP A 136 24.28 -1.99 17.75
C ASP A 136 23.33 -1.11 16.95
N VAL A 137 22.12 -1.60 16.77
CA VAL A 137 21.11 -1.00 15.89
C VAL A 137 20.41 0.15 16.59
N ARG A 138 20.44 1.33 15.98
CA ARG A 138 19.70 2.49 16.46
C ARG A 138 18.19 2.20 16.50
N LYS A 139 17.59 2.47 17.66
CA LYS A 139 16.16 2.23 17.89
C LYS A 139 15.30 3.09 16.97
N ASN A 140 14.45 2.40 16.18
CA ASN A 140 13.43 3.02 15.35
C ASN A 140 12.25 2.04 15.17
N PRO A 141 11.14 2.23 15.92
CA PRO A 141 9.97 1.35 15.87
C PRO A 141 9.22 1.37 14.52
N GLU A 142 9.34 2.47 13.76
CA GLU A 142 8.61 2.67 12.52
C GLU A 142 9.34 2.06 11.31
N LYS A 143 10.66 1.82 11.43
CA LYS A 143 11.48 1.39 10.31
C LYS A 143 12.38 0.22 10.70
N GLN A 144 11.99 -0.96 10.28
CA GLN A 144 12.67 -2.21 10.63
C GLN A 144 14.08 -2.26 10.04
N PHE A 145 15.05 -2.76 10.84
CA PHE A 145 16.40 -3.08 10.38
C PHE A 145 16.48 -4.58 10.07
N ILE A 146 17.03 -4.92 8.91
CA ILE A 146 17.06 -6.28 8.38
C ILE A 146 18.50 -6.63 8.02
N VAL A 147 19.03 -7.70 8.61
CA VAL A 147 20.29 -8.31 8.17
C VAL A 147 19.94 -9.54 7.35
N SER A 148 20.22 -9.50 6.06
CA SER A 148 20.07 -10.62 5.13
C SER A 148 21.36 -11.42 5.07
N THR A 149 21.27 -12.74 4.99
CA THR A 149 22.42 -13.64 4.84
C THR A 149 22.36 -14.46 3.58
N ALA A 150 23.47 -15.03 3.16
CA ALA A 150 23.58 -15.89 1.97
C ALA A 150 22.70 -17.16 2.08
N HIS A 151 22.30 -17.57 3.28
CA HIS A 151 21.55 -18.80 3.57
C HIS A 151 20.03 -18.58 3.57
N GLN A 152 19.53 -17.58 2.86
CA GLN A 152 18.10 -17.25 2.77
C GLN A 152 17.46 -17.06 4.15
N SER A 153 18.24 -16.58 5.13
CA SER A 153 17.74 -16.18 6.43
C SER A 153 17.84 -14.68 6.61
N ALA A 154 16.96 -14.11 7.43
CA ALA A 154 16.90 -12.70 7.72
C ALA A 154 16.71 -12.45 9.22
N ILE A 155 17.49 -11.55 9.77
CA ILE A 155 17.40 -11.11 11.17
C ILE A 155 16.74 -9.74 11.17
N LYS A 156 15.53 -9.63 11.73
CA LYS A 156 14.73 -8.42 11.75
C LYS A 156 14.63 -7.84 13.15
N VAL A 157 14.96 -6.55 13.28
CA VAL A 157 14.99 -5.86 14.58
C VAL A 157 14.48 -4.43 14.46
N LEU A 158 14.17 -3.78 15.61
CA LEU A 158 13.74 -2.38 15.68
C LEU A 158 14.72 -1.48 16.45
N GLY A 159 15.69 -2.09 17.15
CA GLY A 159 16.68 -1.41 17.99
C GLY A 159 17.22 -2.41 18.99
N THR A 160 18.34 -3.04 18.69
CA THR A 160 18.75 -4.30 19.27
C THR A 160 20.26 -4.42 19.17
N LYS A 161 20.90 -5.01 20.19
CA LYS A 161 22.31 -5.38 20.17
C LYS A 161 22.45 -6.88 20.04
N PHE A 162 23.09 -7.33 18.97
CA PHE A 162 23.21 -8.76 18.67
C PHE A 162 24.44 -9.06 17.79
N ASN A 163 24.91 -10.30 17.83
CA ASN A 163 25.95 -10.82 16.96
C ASN A 163 25.33 -11.79 15.94
N VAL A 164 25.80 -11.71 14.69
CA VAL A 164 25.46 -12.66 13.62
C VAL A 164 26.72 -13.24 13.06
N LYS A 165 26.80 -14.59 12.96
CA LYS A 165 27.85 -15.30 12.25
C LYS A 165 27.18 -16.14 11.15
N ALA A 166 27.43 -15.76 9.90
CA ALA A 166 26.78 -16.29 8.71
C ALA A 166 27.74 -16.31 7.52
N TYR A 167 28.84 -17.07 7.64
CA TYR A 167 29.78 -17.24 6.54
C TYR A 167 29.17 -18.11 5.44
N LYS A 168 29.29 -17.68 4.19
CA LYS A 168 28.71 -18.37 3.03
C LYS A 168 29.20 -19.82 2.88
N GLU A 169 30.45 -20.10 3.27
CA GLU A 169 31.01 -21.45 3.24
C GLU A 169 30.58 -22.34 4.41
N ALA A 170 29.96 -21.77 5.46
CA ALA A 170 29.45 -22.52 6.61
C ALA A 170 27.99 -22.88 6.38
N ASP A 171 27.57 -24.06 6.84
CA ASP A 171 26.20 -24.54 6.73
C ASP A 171 25.28 -24.01 7.85
N GLU A 172 25.82 -23.15 8.70
CA GLU A 172 25.12 -22.65 9.89
C GLU A 172 25.09 -21.12 9.94
N VAL A 173 23.98 -20.60 10.42
CA VAL A 173 23.85 -19.20 10.84
C VAL A 173 23.64 -19.16 12.34
N ILE A 174 24.52 -18.44 13.05
CA ILE A 174 24.44 -18.28 14.49
C ILE A 174 24.06 -16.83 14.82
N THR A 175 23.02 -16.64 15.60
CA THR A 175 22.63 -15.34 16.09
C THR A 175 22.60 -15.34 17.62
N THR A 176 23.28 -14.39 18.27
CA THR A 176 23.32 -14.22 19.72
C THR A 176 22.73 -12.87 20.08
N LEU A 177 21.68 -12.85 20.88
CA LEU A 177 20.99 -11.63 21.28
C LEU A 177 21.50 -11.13 22.66
N VAL A 178 21.96 -9.88 22.68
CA VAL A 178 22.46 -9.22 23.90
C VAL A 178 21.38 -8.34 24.52
N GLU A 179 20.75 -7.47 23.72
CA GLU A 179 19.75 -6.51 24.20
C GLU A 179 18.64 -6.31 23.15
N GLY A 180 17.39 -6.19 23.60
CA GLY A 180 16.24 -5.92 22.76
C GLY A 180 15.49 -7.18 22.32
N LYS A 181 15.09 -7.25 21.06
CA LYS A 181 14.31 -8.36 20.48
C LYS A 181 14.75 -8.62 19.05
N VAL A 182 14.92 -9.90 18.71
CA VAL A 182 15.22 -10.37 17.36
C VAL A 182 14.05 -11.22 16.86
N ASN A 183 13.62 -10.97 15.63
CA ASN A 183 12.80 -11.89 14.84
C ASN A 183 13.70 -12.52 13.78
N PHE A 184 14.05 -13.81 13.94
CA PHE A 184 14.86 -14.58 13.01
C PHE A 184 13.95 -15.28 12.03
N GLU A 185 14.05 -14.97 10.74
CA GLU A 185 13.27 -15.58 9.66
C GLU A 185 14.14 -16.52 8.84
N PHE A 186 13.61 -17.66 8.47
CA PHE A 186 14.31 -18.69 7.70
C PHE A 186 13.30 -19.58 6.95
N ASN A 187 13.78 -20.37 6.01
CA ASN A 187 12.99 -21.39 5.34
C ASN A 187 13.23 -22.76 6.01
N ASN A 188 12.15 -23.48 6.34
CA ASN A 188 12.25 -24.84 6.84
C ASN A 188 12.63 -25.84 5.72
N ALA A 189 12.78 -27.12 6.06
CA ALA A 189 13.12 -28.18 5.11
C ALA A 189 12.14 -28.29 3.91
N SER A 190 10.90 -27.86 4.09
CA SER A 190 9.86 -27.81 3.04
C SER A 190 9.85 -26.48 2.28
N GLN A 191 10.88 -25.64 2.41
CA GLN A 191 10.99 -24.29 1.82
C GLN A 191 9.84 -23.34 2.23
N GLN A 192 9.23 -23.56 3.39
CA GLN A 192 8.20 -22.70 3.94
C GLN A 192 8.82 -21.67 4.90
N PRO A 193 8.43 -20.40 4.83
CA PRO A 193 8.94 -19.38 5.72
C PRO A 193 8.49 -19.64 7.17
N GLN A 194 9.45 -19.59 8.07
CA GLN A 194 9.28 -19.73 9.51
C GLN A 194 9.96 -18.58 10.22
N TYR A 195 9.59 -18.33 11.46
CA TYR A 195 10.27 -17.33 12.28
C TYR A 195 10.39 -17.78 13.74
N ILE A 196 11.47 -17.34 14.38
CA ILE A 196 11.71 -17.52 15.82
C ILE A 196 11.97 -16.16 16.43
N VAL A 197 11.26 -15.88 17.53
CA VAL A 197 11.48 -14.66 18.30
C VAL A 197 12.43 -14.96 19.44
N MET A 198 13.55 -14.21 19.50
CA MET A 198 14.57 -14.35 20.52
C MET A 198 14.45 -13.28 21.60
N ALA A 199 14.77 -13.67 22.83
CA ALA A 199 14.94 -12.80 24.00
C ALA A 199 16.42 -12.61 24.33
N PRO A 200 16.80 -11.55 25.09
CA PRO A 200 18.17 -11.32 25.55
C PRO A 200 18.76 -12.55 26.28
N GLY A 201 20.05 -12.83 26.04
CA GLY A 201 20.74 -14.00 26.55
C GLY A 201 20.47 -15.29 25.78
N GLN A 202 19.78 -15.23 24.63
CA GLN A 202 19.57 -16.40 23.78
C GLN A 202 20.52 -16.44 22.59
N LYS A 203 20.93 -17.65 22.21
CA LYS A 203 21.70 -17.98 21.03
C LYS A 203 20.90 -18.95 20.17
N LEU A 204 20.67 -18.59 18.90
CA LEU A 204 20.03 -19.43 17.89
C LEU A 204 21.08 -19.96 16.92
N VAL A 205 21.03 -21.23 16.62
CA VAL A 205 21.77 -21.89 15.53
C VAL A 205 20.77 -22.37 14.50
N TYR A 206 20.91 -21.92 13.28
CA TYR A 206 20.10 -22.36 12.13
C TYR A 206 21.01 -23.11 11.14
N TYR A 207 20.62 -24.33 10.77
CA TYR A 207 21.29 -25.19 9.81
C TYR A 207 20.63 -25.08 8.44
N SER A 208 21.29 -24.42 7.49
CA SER A 208 20.74 -24.13 6.16
C SER A 208 20.44 -25.36 5.32
N GLN A 209 21.19 -26.46 5.49
CA GLN A 209 21.02 -27.69 4.72
C GLN A 209 19.69 -28.42 4.99
N ASN A 210 19.19 -28.37 6.21
CA ASN A 210 17.99 -29.13 6.62
C ASN A 210 16.89 -28.29 7.26
N GLY A 211 17.09 -26.97 7.38
CA GLY A 211 16.14 -26.05 7.96
C GLY A 211 15.94 -26.22 9.46
N LYS A 212 16.81 -26.99 10.16
CA LYS A 212 16.74 -27.22 11.60
C LYS A 212 17.23 -26.01 12.37
N THR A 213 16.63 -25.76 13.52
CA THR A 213 17.02 -24.70 14.44
C THR A 213 17.23 -25.23 15.84
N GLU A 214 18.20 -24.67 16.55
CA GLU A 214 18.47 -24.96 17.97
C GLU A 214 18.59 -23.64 18.74
N LEU A 215 17.81 -23.51 19.82
CA LEU A 215 17.79 -22.31 20.66
C LEU A 215 18.40 -22.65 22.01
N TYR A 216 19.43 -21.89 22.38
CA TYR A 216 20.13 -22.02 23.67
C TYR A 216 19.91 -20.75 24.50
N THR A 217 19.89 -20.90 25.83
CA THR A 217 19.94 -19.79 26.77
C THR A 217 21.35 -19.76 27.35
N THR A 218 22.01 -18.60 27.31
CA THR A 218 23.38 -18.37 27.81
C THR A 218 23.35 -17.79 29.20
#